data_198f1ff7971817575ab894cc919fc9f7
#
_entry.id   198f1ff7971817575ab894cc919fc9f7
#
_cell.length_a   1.000
_cell.length_b   1.000
_cell.length_c   1.000
_cell.angle_alpha   90.00
_cell.angle_beta   90.00
_cell.angle_gamma   90.00
#
_symmetry.space_group_name_H-M   'P 1'
#
loop_
_entity.id
_entity.type
_entity.pdbx_description
1 polymer ?
#
loop_
_entity_poly.entity_id
_entity_poly.type
_entity_poly.pdbx_seq_one_letter_code
_entity_poly.pdbx_strand_id
1 'polypeptide(L)'
;HLYKMIRLWCKDRQWHEEAIDFPLKDRSEILTECAPSESDFRDHADNIRPNDIDFYIEMGHLSRYCGRNTTQLLQGKLDSCAQPGYAMELPSIDKFLRIFNENLTVIESTVESKLSIQRDYLVKKFNEDNTEWNKRWKLIIIMPSLQDGEASESGQAAIEVLDTIEELYNVVPNRTIIVVIRTSGIGIWQDAAHTHQACRSMLQRFKMYSKFNSASVWDQVEAICETHFQNEMFSVQILPLLKDAALVNLPDNTMDLSVLGYDCSHFSERGLSLFHINIWNSILTKEPERTQAFRPVFISPQCADPQCPFIRTHNNSALCLWNPKPSKDEEVNDYCEQFIAVIALLSAIVPCMVLVVVLCRRRRHDRVTEIDSTPPLKAVGEDWTSIRFIDEDSVC
;
A
#
# COMPACT_ATOMS: atom_id res chain seq x y z
N HIS A 1 -40.29 -18.20 18.66
CA HIS A 1 -39.10 -18.25 19.53
C HIS A 1 -37.96 -17.39 18.92
N LEU A 2 -37.64 -17.57 17.64
CA LEU A 2 -36.63 -16.84 16.90
C LEU A 2 -36.90 -15.33 16.92
N TYR A 3 -38.15 -14.89 16.67
CA TYR A 3 -38.51 -13.46 16.71
C TYR A 3 -38.22 -12.82 18.09
N LYS A 4 -38.55 -13.55 19.18
CA LYS A 4 -38.27 -13.04 20.53
C LYS A 4 -36.78 -12.96 20.82
N MET A 5 -35.99 -13.90 20.30
CA MET A 5 -34.52 -13.88 20.45
C MET A 5 -33.89 -12.77 19.64
N ILE A 6 -34.32 -12.59 18.39
CA ILE A 6 -33.83 -11.48 17.55
C ILE A 6 -34.17 -10.11 18.16
N ARG A 7 -35.38 -9.97 18.73
CA ARG A 7 -35.80 -8.73 19.39
C ARG A 7 -34.96 -8.42 20.65
N LEU A 8 -34.63 -9.44 21.44
CA LEU A 8 -33.74 -9.30 22.58
C LEU A 8 -32.31 -8.92 22.13
N TRP A 9 -31.82 -9.62 21.13
CA TRP A 9 -30.54 -9.36 20.50
C TRP A 9 -30.42 -7.94 19.97
N CYS A 10 -31.41 -7.46 19.23
CA CYS A 10 -31.42 -6.10 18.71
C CYS A 10 -31.43 -5.06 19.86
N LYS A 11 -32.13 -5.37 20.98
CA LYS A 11 -32.17 -4.48 22.14
C LYS A 11 -30.83 -4.43 22.87
N ASP A 12 -30.21 -5.60 23.09
CA ASP A 12 -28.89 -5.69 23.73
C ASP A 12 -27.84 -4.96 22.90
N ARG A 13 -27.89 -5.14 21.58
CA ARG A 13 -26.97 -4.52 20.65
C ARG A 13 -27.12 -3.01 20.54
N GLN A 14 -28.37 -2.51 20.52
CA GLN A 14 -28.60 -1.08 20.52
C GLN A 14 -27.99 -0.43 21.78
N TRP A 15 -28.05 -1.14 22.89
CA TRP A 15 -27.42 -0.71 24.14
C TRP A 15 -25.89 -0.66 24.03
N HIS A 16 -25.25 -1.64 23.40
CA HIS A 16 -23.82 -1.66 23.16
C HIS A 16 -23.37 -0.60 22.15
N GLU A 17 -24.15 -0.33 21.12
CA GLU A 17 -23.88 0.73 20.16
C GLU A 17 -23.94 2.15 20.78
N GLU A 18 -24.84 2.37 21.72
CA GLU A 18 -24.93 3.62 22.48
C GLU A 18 -23.79 3.80 23.49
N ALA A 19 -23.27 2.71 24.04
CA ALA A 19 -22.18 2.72 25.02
C ALA A 19 -20.79 2.91 24.38
N ILE A 20 -20.66 2.56 23.10
CA ILE A 20 -19.41 2.74 22.35
C ILE A 20 -19.47 4.09 21.63
N ASP A 21 -18.98 5.12 22.31
CA ASP A 21 -18.76 6.43 21.69
C ASP A 21 -17.64 6.30 20.63
N PHE A 22 -18.06 5.95 19.41
CA PHE A 22 -17.14 5.77 18.31
C PHE A 22 -17.10 7.03 17.45
N PRO A 23 -16.06 7.82 17.53
CA PRO A 23 -15.73 8.77 16.48
C PRO A 23 -15.12 8.00 15.30
N LEU A 24 -15.89 7.17 14.63
CA LEU A 24 -15.58 6.75 13.25
C LEU A 24 -15.81 7.91 12.28
N LYS A 25 -15.77 9.15 12.76
CA LYS A 25 -15.70 10.29 11.87
C LYS A 25 -14.51 10.10 10.98
N ASP A 26 -14.76 10.34 9.74
CA ASP A 26 -13.84 10.24 8.63
C ASP A 26 -12.44 10.75 9.04
N ARG A 27 -11.53 9.83 9.36
CA ARG A 27 -10.12 10.13 9.60
C ARG A 27 -9.29 9.95 8.34
N SER A 28 -9.94 9.94 7.18
CA SER A 28 -9.27 10.02 5.89
C SER A 28 -8.44 11.31 5.78
N GLU A 29 -8.77 12.33 6.56
CA GLU A 29 -7.96 13.56 6.72
C GLU A 29 -6.48 13.25 7.02
N ILE A 30 -6.18 12.18 7.77
CA ILE A 30 -4.79 11.76 8.06
C ILE A 30 -4.04 11.46 6.75
N LEU A 31 -4.71 10.91 5.75
CA LEU A 31 -4.10 10.58 4.48
C LEU A 31 -3.78 11.82 3.62
N THR A 32 -4.41 12.96 3.90
CA THR A 32 -4.08 14.23 3.22
C THR A 32 -2.70 14.75 3.61
N GLU A 33 -2.17 14.30 4.76
CA GLU A 33 -0.81 14.63 5.22
C GLU A 33 0.25 13.72 4.59
N CYS A 34 -0.16 12.66 3.87
CA CYS A 34 0.78 11.79 3.18
C CYS A 34 1.49 12.58 2.08
N ALA A 35 2.81 12.43 2.01
CA ALA A 35 3.62 13.13 1.02
C ALA A 35 3.08 12.89 -0.40
N PRO A 36 2.80 13.96 -1.17
CA PRO A 36 2.43 13.80 -2.57
C PRO A 36 3.59 13.16 -3.31
N SER A 37 3.30 12.13 -4.04
CA SER A 37 4.32 11.42 -4.77
C SER A 37 4.13 11.63 -6.25
N GLU A 38 4.99 12.46 -6.86
CA GLU A 38 5.11 12.48 -8.30
C GLU A 38 5.76 11.17 -8.76
N SER A 39 5.03 10.41 -9.58
CA SER A 39 5.50 9.15 -10.15
C SER A 39 5.83 9.35 -11.61
N ASP A 40 7.11 9.19 -11.96
CA ASP A 40 7.56 9.16 -13.35
C ASP A 40 7.47 7.74 -13.96
N PHE A 41 7.18 6.70 -13.15
CA PHE A 41 7.26 5.30 -13.56
C PHE A 41 5.98 4.54 -13.15
N ARG A 42 5.02 4.47 -14.07
CA ARG A 42 3.74 3.75 -13.90
C ARG A 42 3.68 2.43 -14.70
N ASP A 43 4.83 1.89 -15.08
CA ASP A 43 4.89 0.81 -16.05
C ASP A 43 5.17 -0.56 -15.44
N HIS A 44 5.20 -0.67 -14.11
CA HIS A 44 5.46 -1.92 -13.42
C HIS A 44 4.57 -2.05 -12.18
N ALA A 45 3.97 -3.23 -11.96
CA ALA A 45 3.09 -3.49 -10.81
C ALA A 45 3.77 -3.23 -9.46
N ASP A 46 5.09 -3.41 -9.37
CA ASP A 46 5.86 -3.18 -8.15
C ASP A 46 6.09 -1.70 -7.84
N ASN A 47 5.76 -0.79 -8.77
CA ASN A 47 6.00 0.66 -8.63
C ASN A 47 4.71 1.48 -8.62
N ILE A 48 3.57 0.83 -8.39
CA ILE A 48 2.25 1.48 -8.39
C ILE A 48 1.94 2.02 -7.00
N ARG A 49 1.55 3.28 -6.96
CA ARG A 49 1.15 4.02 -5.78
C ARG A 49 -0.38 4.14 -5.70
N PRO A 50 -0.94 4.51 -4.56
CA PRO A 50 -2.38 4.76 -4.45
C PRO A 50 -2.91 5.78 -5.47
N ASN A 51 -2.14 6.82 -5.83
CA ASN A 51 -2.53 7.83 -6.82
C ASN A 51 -2.50 7.36 -8.28
N ASP A 52 -1.88 6.22 -8.55
CA ASP A 52 -1.79 5.65 -9.89
C ASP A 52 -3.00 4.77 -10.24
N ILE A 53 -3.83 4.44 -9.24
CA ILE A 53 -5.03 3.62 -9.43
C ILE A 53 -6.13 4.46 -10.07
N ASP A 54 -6.56 4.06 -11.26
CA ASP A 54 -7.64 4.70 -12.02
C ASP A 54 -9.00 4.03 -11.79
N PHE A 55 -9.00 2.71 -11.56
CA PHE A 55 -10.21 1.92 -11.34
C PHE A 55 -10.13 1.15 -10.04
N TYR A 56 -11.20 1.20 -9.28
CA TYR A 56 -11.36 0.42 -8.07
C TYR A 56 -12.58 -0.48 -8.16
N ILE A 57 -12.43 -1.75 -7.77
CA ILE A 57 -13.46 -2.78 -7.89
C ILE A 57 -13.47 -3.62 -6.62
N GLU A 58 -14.64 -3.80 -6.02
CA GLU A 58 -14.85 -4.75 -4.93
C GLU A 58 -15.69 -5.93 -5.40
N MET A 59 -15.27 -7.14 -5.03
CA MET A 59 -15.95 -8.38 -5.36
C MET A 59 -16.19 -9.24 -4.13
N GLY A 60 -17.26 -10.00 -4.19
CA GLY A 60 -17.63 -10.94 -3.15
C GLY A 60 -18.26 -10.27 -1.94
N HIS A 61 -17.80 -10.62 -0.76
CA HIS A 61 -18.43 -10.23 0.50
C HIS A 61 -18.17 -8.78 0.93
N LEU A 62 -17.10 -8.15 0.44
CA LEU A 62 -16.78 -6.75 0.74
C LEU A 62 -17.80 -5.75 0.18
N SER A 63 -18.38 -6.07 -0.95
CA SER A 63 -19.38 -5.21 -1.57
C SER A 63 -20.72 -5.17 -0.82
N ARG A 64 -20.80 -5.81 0.35
CA ARG A 64 -22.04 -6.04 1.06
C ARG A 64 -21.89 -5.87 2.56
N TYR A 65 -22.79 -5.12 3.13
CA TYR A 65 -22.93 -5.03 4.57
C TYR A 65 -24.39 -5.23 4.97
N CYS A 66 -24.60 -5.74 6.17
CA CYS A 66 -25.93 -5.91 6.72
C CYS A 66 -26.32 -4.65 7.49
N GLY A 67 -27.17 -3.83 6.90
CA GLY A 67 -27.71 -2.65 7.54
C GLY A 67 -28.55 -2.97 8.78
N ARG A 68 -28.94 -1.93 9.51
CA ARG A 68 -29.71 -2.02 10.77
C ARG A 68 -31.18 -2.38 10.58
N ASN A 69 -31.62 -2.76 9.41
CA ASN A 69 -33.03 -3.00 9.15
C ASN A 69 -33.48 -4.42 9.54
N THR A 70 -33.86 -4.58 10.81
CA THR A 70 -34.38 -5.83 11.37
C THR A 70 -35.67 -6.34 10.69
N THR A 71 -36.44 -5.48 10.03
CA THR A 71 -37.70 -5.85 9.40
C THR A 71 -37.46 -6.79 8.22
N GLN A 72 -36.40 -6.56 7.48
CA GLN A 72 -36.04 -7.38 6.31
C GLN A 72 -35.50 -8.75 6.74
N LEU A 73 -34.71 -8.79 7.81
CA LEU A 73 -34.25 -10.04 8.41
C LEU A 73 -35.39 -10.94 8.87
N LEU A 74 -36.41 -10.32 9.45
CA LEU A 74 -37.62 -11.02 9.92
C LEU A 74 -38.47 -11.60 8.79
N GLN A 75 -38.42 -10.99 7.61
CA GLN A 75 -39.10 -11.45 6.39
C GLN A 75 -38.33 -12.59 5.68
N GLY A 76 -37.17 -12.98 6.18
CA GLY A 76 -36.34 -14.03 5.57
C GLY A 76 -35.61 -13.59 4.29
N LYS A 77 -35.63 -12.32 3.99
CA LYS A 77 -34.92 -11.74 2.85
C LYS A 77 -33.49 -11.38 3.27
N LEU A 78 -32.63 -12.39 3.28
CA LEU A 78 -31.19 -12.18 3.54
C LEU A 78 -30.50 -11.35 2.44
N ASP A 79 -31.00 -11.41 1.22
CA ASP A 79 -30.49 -10.62 0.09
C ASP A 79 -30.59 -9.10 0.29
N SER A 80 -31.32 -8.67 1.31
CA SER A 80 -31.47 -7.26 1.65
C SER A 80 -30.30 -6.68 2.49
N CYS A 81 -29.37 -7.51 2.92
CA CYS A 81 -28.11 -7.04 3.53
C CYS A 81 -27.15 -6.47 2.49
N ALA A 82 -27.49 -6.61 1.23
CA ALA A 82 -26.67 -6.18 0.11
C ALA A 82 -27.32 -5.00 -0.59
N GLN A 83 -27.02 -3.80 -0.18
CA GLN A 83 -27.28 -2.62 -1.02
C GLN A 83 -25.96 -1.97 -1.38
N PRO A 84 -25.49 -2.14 -2.62
CA PRO A 84 -24.44 -1.29 -3.15
C PRO A 84 -24.95 0.17 -3.19
N GLY A 85 -24.15 1.11 -2.79
CA GLY A 85 -24.42 2.52 -3.06
C GLY A 85 -25.07 3.35 -1.95
N TYR A 86 -25.22 2.85 -0.74
CA TYR A 86 -25.36 3.79 0.38
C TYR A 86 -24.01 4.44 0.61
N ALA A 87 -23.97 5.76 0.34
CA ALA A 87 -22.84 6.60 0.68
C ALA A 87 -22.60 6.50 2.19
N MET A 88 -21.82 5.52 2.60
CA MET A 88 -21.35 5.43 3.98
C MET A 88 -20.49 6.66 4.23
N GLU A 89 -20.83 7.44 5.24
CA GLU A 89 -19.94 8.51 5.73
C GLU A 89 -18.68 7.94 6.38
N LEU A 90 -18.59 6.60 6.42
CA LEU A 90 -17.55 5.87 7.13
C LEU A 90 -16.32 5.61 6.23
N PRO A 91 -15.14 5.42 6.83
CA PRO A 91 -13.91 5.08 6.12
C PRO A 91 -14.07 3.87 5.21
N SER A 92 -13.61 4.00 3.96
CA SER A 92 -13.61 2.91 2.97
C SER A 92 -12.44 3.08 1.99
N ILE A 93 -12.02 2.01 1.32
CA ILE A 93 -10.84 2.04 0.45
C ILE A 93 -11.04 2.97 -0.75
N ASP A 94 -12.23 3.00 -1.32
CA ASP A 94 -12.53 3.92 -2.43
C ASP A 94 -12.38 5.39 -2.01
N LYS A 95 -12.78 5.74 -0.78
CA LYS A 95 -12.58 7.09 -0.24
C LYS A 95 -11.09 7.38 0.00
N PHE A 96 -10.34 6.42 0.52
CA PHE A 96 -8.90 6.57 0.69
C PHE A 96 -8.20 6.80 -0.64
N LEU A 97 -8.52 6.01 -1.65
CA LEU A 97 -7.96 6.18 -2.99
C LEU A 97 -8.34 7.52 -3.62
N ARG A 98 -9.57 8.03 -3.40
CA ARG A 98 -10.01 9.35 -3.90
C ARG A 98 -9.22 10.52 -3.33
N ILE A 99 -8.61 10.38 -2.15
CA ILE A 99 -7.72 11.41 -1.60
C ILE A 99 -6.46 11.56 -2.46
N PHE A 100 -5.98 10.47 -3.04
CA PHE A 100 -4.80 10.45 -3.90
C PHE A 100 -5.12 10.64 -5.38
N ASN A 101 -6.31 10.20 -5.84
CA ASN A 101 -6.78 10.33 -7.21
C ASN A 101 -8.26 10.71 -7.25
N GLU A 102 -8.54 12.00 -7.43
CA GLU A 102 -9.92 12.52 -7.52
C GLU A 102 -10.71 11.95 -8.72
N ASN A 103 -10.00 11.50 -9.77
CA ASN A 103 -10.60 10.93 -10.96
C ASN A 103 -10.81 9.41 -10.86
N LEU A 104 -10.63 8.82 -9.68
CA LEU A 104 -10.87 7.40 -9.46
C LEU A 104 -12.29 7.00 -9.88
N THR A 105 -12.37 6.00 -10.74
CA THR A 105 -13.63 5.39 -11.13
C THR A 105 -13.88 4.13 -10.30
N VAL A 106 -14.94 4.14 -9.50
CA VAL A 106 -15.40 2.95 -8.77
C VAL A 106 -16.33 2.16 -9.66
N ILE A 107 -16.08 0.88 -9.83
CA ILE A 107 -16.92 -0.03 -10.61
C ILE A 107 -17.68 -0.90 -9.62
N GLU A 108 -18.97 -0.71 -9.58
CA GLU A 108 -19.85 -1.53 -8.77
C GLU A 108 -19.99 -2.92 -9.38
N SER A 109 -19.81 -3.95 -8.56
CA SER A 109 -20.16 -5.31 -8.92
C SER A 109 -21.70 -5.46 -8.92
N THR A 110 -22.19 -6.56 -9.47
CA THR A 110 -23.63 -6.82 -9.45
C THR A 110 -24.17 -7.02 -8.03
N VAL A 111 -25.48 -6.88 -7.85
CA VAL A 111 -26.18 -7.10 -6.57
C VAL A 111 -26.07 -8.57 -6.11
N GLU A 112 -25.70 -9.48 -7.00
CA GLU A 112 -25.56 -10.90 -6.72
C GLU A 112 -24.40 -11.21 -5.78
N SER A 113 -24.56 -12.22 -4.91
CA SER A 113 -23.55 -12.58 -3.90
C SER A 113 -22.47 -13.51 -4.41
N LYS A 114 -22.77 -14.29 -5.45
CA LYS A 114 -21.82 -15.28 -5.96
C LYS A 114 -20.69 -14.61 -6.71
N LEU A 115 -19.47 -14.98 -6.35
CA LEU A 115 -18.26 -14.44 -6.96
C LEU A 115 -18.22 -14.74 -8.47
N SER A 116 -18.65 -15.93 -8.88
CA SER A 116 -18.75 -16.31 -10.29
C SER A 116 -19.66 -15.40 -11.12
N ILE A 117 -20.81 -14.99 -10.57
CA ILE A 117 -21.73 -14.07 -11.27
C ILE A 117 -21.12 -12.66 -11.39
N GLN A 118 -20.48 -12.20 -10.32
CA GLN A 118 -19.77 -10.92 -10.34
C GLN A 118 -18.61 -10.94 -11.32
N ARG A 119 -17.85 -12.02 -11.37
CA ARG A 119 -16.78 -12.27 -12.34
C ARG A 119 -17.32 -12.17 -13.77
N ASP A 120 -18.36 -12.95 -14.10
CA ASP A 120 -18.93 -12.99 -15.45
C ASP A 120 -19.46 -11.61 -15.89
N TYR A 121 -20.03 -10.85 -14.97
CA TYR A 121 -20.42 -9.45 -15.22
C TYR A 121 -19.21 -8.57 -15.55
N LEU A 122 -18.14 -8.63 -14.77
CA LEU A 122 -16.93 -7.82 -15.00
C LEU A 122 -16.22 -8.24 -16.27
N VAL A 123 -16.09 -9.54 -16.54
CA VAL A 123 -15.51 -10.08 -17.78
C VAL A 123 -16.26 -9.53 -18.99
N LYS A 124 -17.60 -9.55 -18.97
CA LYS A 124 -18.39 -8.96 -20.04
C LYS A 124 -18.12 -7.47 -20.19
N LYS A 125 -18.10 -6.72 -19.09
CA LYS A 125 -17.83 -5.28 -19.08
C LYS A 125 -16.44 -4.95 -19.63
N PHE A 126 -15.42 -5.70 -19.27
CA PHE A 126 -14.06 -5.52 -19.76
C PHE A 126 -13.92 -5.88 -21.24
N ASN A 127 -14.67 -6.83 -21.75
CA ASN A 127 -14.67 -7.18 -23.15
C ASN A 127 -15.35 -6.13 -24.04
N GLU A 128 -16.28 -5.31 -23.49
CA GLU A 128 -16.94 -4.23 -24.24
C GLU A 128 -15.95 -3.12 -24.65
N ASP A 129 -14.92 -2.84 -23.84
CA ASP A 129 -13.87 -1.84 -24.14
C ASP A 129 -12.50 -2.26 -23.62
N ASN A 130 -12.02 -3.40 -24.08
CA ASN A 130 -10.76 -4.01 -23.62
C ASN A 130 -9.54 -3.05 -23.74
N THR A 131 -9.56 -2.17 -24.75
CA THR A 131 -8.43 -1.28 -25.00
C THR A 131 -8.24 -0.27 -23.88
N GLU A 132 -9.30 0.32 -23.35
CA GLU A 132 -9.22 1.29 -22.25
C GLU A 132 -8.86 0.62 -20.93
N TRP A 133 -9.44 -0.55 -20.66
CA TRP A 133 -9.15 -1.27 -19.43
C TRP A 133 -7.67 -1.67 -19.31
N ASN A 134 -7.04 -2.06 -20.39
CA ASN A 134 -5.63 -2.48 -20.39
C ASN A 134 -4.63 -1.32 -20.35
N LYS A 135 -5.07 -0.06 -20.52
CA LYS A 135 -4.20 1.13 -20.47
C LYS A 135 -4.11 1.76 -19.07
N ARG A 136 -5.03 1.45 -18.18
CA ARG A 136 -5.21 2.14 -16.90
C ARG A 136 -5.12 1.17 -15.73
N TRP A 137 -4.54 1.61 -14.63
CA TRP A 137 -4.33 0.74 -13.46
C TRP A 137 -5.63 0.48 -12.71
N LYS A 138 -5.83 -0.80 -12.40
CA LYS A 138 -6.99 -1.32 -11.66
C LYS A 138 -6.55 -1.97 -10.36
N LEU A 139 -7.23 -1.61 -9.27
CA LEU A 139 -7.16 -2.34 -8.00
C LEU A 139 -8.47 -3.11 -7.82
N ILE A 140 -8.37 -4.41 -7.80
CA ILE A 140 -9.52 -5.32 -7.61
C ILE A 140 -9.35 -6.00 -6.25
N ILE A 141 -10.31 -5.83 -5.33
CA ILE A 141 -10.29 -6.50 -4.04
C ILE A 141 -11.35 -7.60 -4.04
N ILE A 142 -10.93 -8.81 -3.73
CA ILE A 142 -11.79 -9.99 -3.73
C ILE A 142 -11.86 -10.55 -2.31
N MET A 143 -13.06 -10.64 -1.74
CA MET A 143 -13.33 -11.40 -0.54
C MET A 143 -14.41 -12.43 -0.87
N PRO A 144 -14.06 -13.73 -0.95
CA PRO A 144 -15.04 -14.73 -1.28
C PRO A 144 -16.18 -14.74 -0.25
N SER A 145 -17.37 -15.10 -0.70
CA SER A 145 -18.53 -15.15 0.16
C SER A 145 -18.38 -16.19 1.27
N LEU A 146 -18.76 -15.80 2.46
CA LEU A 146 -18.83 -16.69 3.61
C LEU A 146 -20.09 -17.56 3.61
N GLN A 147 -21.01 -17.32 2.67
CA GLN A 147 -22.37 -17.87 2.66
C GLN A 147 -22.67 -18.87 1.55
N ASP A 148 -21.72 -19.25 0.72
CA ASP A 148 -22.02 -20.14 -0.41
C ASP A 148 -22.59 -21.48 0.07
N GLY A 149 -23.91 -21.40 0.25
CA GLY A 149 -24.74 -22.31 1.04
C GLY A 149 -24.86 -23.74 0.49
N GLU A 150 -24.40 -23.99 -0.74
CA GLU A 150 -24.53 -25.30 -1.37
C GLU A 150 -23.21 -25.99 -1.65
N ALA A 151 -22.08 -25.27 -1.57
CA ALA A 151 -20.81 -25.91 -1.79
C ALA A 151 -20.49 -26.91 -0.69
N SER A 152 -20.49 -28.13 -1.05
CA SER A 152 -20.33 -29.26 -0.12
C SER A 152 -18.88 -29.52 0.27
N GLU A 153 -17.92 -28.89 -0.37
CA GLU A 153 -16.50 -29.22 -0.22
C GLU A 153 -15.68 -28.13 0.45
N SER A 154 -14.82 -28.56 1.35
CA SER A 154 -13.80 -27.72 1.99
C SER A 154 -12.88 -27.16 0.91
N GLY A 155 -12.71 -25.82 0.88
CA GLY A 155 -11.82 -25.17 -0.09
C GLY A 155 -12.49 -24.63 -1.36
N GLN A 156 -13.78 -24.87 -1.58
CA GLN A 156 -14.46 -24.41 -2.78
C GLN A 156 -14.33 -22.88 -2.97
N ALA A 157 -14.42 -22.12 -1.90
CA ALA A 157 -14.24 -20.65 -1.98
C ALA A 157 -12.85 -20.25 -2.47
N ALA A 158 -11.81 -20.97 -2.08
CA ALA A 158 -10.44 -20.70 -2.55
C ALA A 158 -10.28 -21.07 -4.03
N ILE A 159 -10.89 -22.16 -4.47
CA ILE A 159 -10.90 -22.58 -5.88
C ILE A 159 -11.65 -21.55 -6.73
N GLU A 160 -12.83 -21.10 -6.28
CA GLU A 160 -13.61 -20.07 -7.01
C GLU A 160 -12.84 -18.75 -7.13
N VAL A 161 -12.02 -18.39 -6.13
CA VAL A 161 -11.13 -17.25 -6.20
C VAL A 161 -10.07 -17.47 -7.28
N LEU A 162 -9.43 -18.63 -7.33
CA LEU A 162 -8.43 -18.97 -8.33
C LEU A 162 -9.00 -18.90 -9.75
N ASP A 163 -10.15 -19.51 -9.97
CA ASP A 163 -10.88 -19.46 -11.24
C ASP A 163 -11.21 -18.01 -11.65
N THR A 164 -11.57 -17.19 -10.65
CA THR A 164 -11.86 -15.76 -10.88
C THR A 164 -10.61 -14.98 -11.29
N ILE A 165 -9.48 -15.23 -10.64
CA ILE A 165 -8.21 -14.60 -10.96
C ILE A 165 -7.76 -15.00 -12.38
N GLU A 166 -7.88 -16.28 -12.73
CA GLU A 166 -7.51 -16.79 -14.04
C GLU A 166 -8.34 -16.15 -15.16
N GLU A 167 -9.64 -16.04 -15.00
CA GLU A 167 -10.54 -15.38 -15.95
C GLU A 167 -10.21 -13.88 -16.09
N LEU A 168 -9.97 -13.18 -14.98
CA LEU A 168 -9.57 -11.77 -15.01
C LEU A 168 -8.19 -11.58 -15.67
N TYR A 169 -7.26 -12.50 -15.42
CA TYR A 169 -5.94 -12.48 -16.06
C TYR A 169 -6.05 -12.62 -17.59
N ASN A 170 -6.96 -13.47 -18.06
CA ASN A 170 -7.19 -13.66 -19.50
C ASN A 170 -7.80 -12.43 -20.17
N VAL A 171 -8.61 -11.65 -19.47
CA VAL A 171 -9.34 -10.50 -20.03
C VAL A 171 -8.62 -9.18 -19.85
N VAL A 172 -8.04 -8.95 -18.68
CA VAL A 172 -7.32 -7.71 -18.31
C VAL A 172 -5.92 -7.99 -17.75
N PRO A 173 -5.03 -8.61 -18.56
CA PRO A 173 -3.69 -9.00 -18.11
C PRO A 173 -2.76 -7.82 -17.81
N ASN A 174 -3.13 -6.61 -18.23
CA ASN A 174 -2.29 -5.44 -18.12
C ASN A 174 -2.81 -4.46 -17.07
N ARG A 175 -1.89 -3.90 -16.29
CA ARG A 175 -2.14 -2.84 -15.33
C ARG A 175 -3.22 -3.22 -14.30
N THR A 176 -3.08 -4.41 -13.72
CA THR A 176 -4.04 -4.96 -12.77
C THR A 176 -3.34 -5.44 -11.50
N ILE A 177 -3.80 -4.96 -10.36
CA ILE A 177 -3.43 -5.48 -9.05
C ILE A 177 -4.68 -6.09 -8.43
N ILE A 178 -4.60 -7.37 -8.09
CA ILE A 178 -5.66 -8.09 -7.39
C ILE A 178 -5.24 -8.32 -5.95
N VAL A 179 -6.09 -7.97 -5.02
CA VAL A 179 -5.92 -8.22 -3.59
C VAL A 179 -7.01 -9.17 -3.14
N VAL A 180 -6.62 -10.33 -2.66
CA VAL A 180 -7.55 -11.36 -2.17
C VAL A 180 -7.52 -11.41 -0.66
N ILE A 181 -8.68 -11.41 -0.03
CA ILE A 181 -8.81 -11.65 1.40
C ILE A 181 -8.95 -13.15 1.64
N ARG A 182 -7.95 -13.75 2.25
CA ARG A 182 -7.97 -15.16 2.65
C ARG A 182 -9.00 -15.40 3.74
N THR A 183 -10.00 -16.20 3.46
CA THR A 183 -11.12 -16.55 4.38
C THR A 183 -10.92 -17.93 5.02
N SER A 184 -9.71 -18.28 5.42
CA SER A 184 -9.41 -19.57 6.06
C SER A 184 -9.79 -19.62 7.54
N GLY A 185 -10.01 -18.46 8.19
CA GLY A 185 -10.37 -18.34 9.59
C GLY A 185 -11.81 -17.86 9.77
N ILE A 186 -12.49 -18.40 10.77
CA ILE A 186 -13.88 -18.05 11.15
C ILE A 186 -13.98 -17.56 12.60
N GLY A 187 -12.86 -17.18 13.21
CA GLY A 187 -12.79 -16.84 14.64
C GLY A 187 -13.85 -15.84 15.09
N ILE A 188 -14.02 -14.72 14.36
CA ILE A 188 -15.04 -13.70 14.68
C ILE A 188 -16.44 -14.31 14.76
N TRP A 189 -16.81 -15.16 13.83
CA TRP A 189 -18.13 -15.79 13.78
C TRP A 189 -18.28 -16.88 14.83
N GLN A 190 -17.22 -17.62 15.14
CA GLN A 190 -17.19 -18.56 16.24
C GLN A 190 -17.36 -17.85 17.58
N ASP A 191 -16.64 -16.77 17.80
CA ASP A 191 -16.76 -15.95 19.00
C ASP A 191 -18.18 -15.42 19.18
N ALA A 192 -18.78 -14.89 18.13
CA ALA A 192 -20.17 -14.43 18.15
C ALA A 192 -21.16 -15.54 18.50
N ALA A 193 -20.96 -16.73 17.94
CA ALA A 193 -21.82 -17.88 18.22
C ALA A 193 -21.64 -18.44 19.64
N HIS A 194 -20.43 -18.37 20.18
CA HIS A 194 -20.16 -18.77 21.56
C HIS A 194 -20.76 -17.80 22.54
N THR A 195 -20.69 -16.50 22.24
CA THR A 195 -21.11 -15.41 23.12
C THR A 195 -22.63 -15.26 23.12
N HIS A 196 -23.28 -15.35 21.97
CA HIS A 196 -24.68 -15.00 21.85
C HIS A 196 -25.53 -16.11 21.19
N GLN A 197 -26.61 -16.56 21.88
CA GLN A 197 -27.46 -17.62 21.40
C GLN A 197 -28.18 -17.29 20.07
N ALA A 198 -28.51 -16.02 19.82
CA ALA A 198 -29.12 -15.61 18.56
C ALA A 198 -28.15 -15.79 17.40
N CYS A 199 -26.89 -15.38 17.54
CA CYS A 199 -25.86 -15.59 16.54
C CYS A 199 -25.62 -17.08 16.28
N ARG A 200 -25.52 -17.88 17.33
CA ARG A 200 -25.43 -19.36 17.19
C ARG A 200 -26.56 -19.92 16.36
N SER A 201 -27.81 -19.51 16.65
CA SER A 201 -29.00 -20.01 15.92
C SER A 201 -29.01 -19.54 14.45
N MET A 202 -28.55 -18.29 14.18
CA MET A 202 -28.48 -17.75 12.84
C MET A 202 -27.41 -18.49 12.03
N LEU A 203 -26.20 -18.60 12.57
CA LEU A 203 -25.07 -19.24 11.89
C LEU A 203 -25.34 -20.75 11.65
N GLN A 204 -26.05 -21.45 12.57
CA GLN A 204 -26.49 -22.82 12.36
C GLN A 204 -27.52 -22.93 11.23
N ARG A 205 -28.48 -22.00 11.18
CA ARG A 205 -29.49 -21.95 10.13
C ARG A 205 -28.89 -21.81 8.74
N PHE A 206 -27.85 -21.00 8.63
CA PHE A 206 -27.16 -20.75 7.36
C PHE A 206 -26.02 -21.72 7.07
N LYS A 207 -25.84 -22.75 7.91
CA LYS A 207 -24.81 -23.80 7.76
C LYS A 207 -23.40 -23.23 7.59
N MET A 208 -23.10 -22.07 8.19
CA MET A 208 -21.82 -21.40 8.02
C MET A 208 -20.65 -22.17 8.64
N TYR A 209 -20.89 -23.01 9.63
CA TYR A 209 -19.82 -23.69 10.38
C TYR A 209 -19.13 -24.85 9.68
N SER A 210 -19.75 -25.45 8.67
CA SER A 210 -19.26 -26.72 8.14
C SER A 210 -18.19 -26.58 7.04
N LYS A 211 -17.88 -25.39 6.57
CA LYS A 211 -17.25 -25.20 5.26
C LYS A 211 -15.89 -24.50 5.25
N PHE A 212 -15.45 -23.98 6.37
CA PHE A 212 -14.31 -23.05 6.39
C PHE A 212 -12.92 -23.68 6.56
N ASN A 213 -12.83 -24.97 6.77
CA ASN A 213 -11.55 -25.55 7.16
C ASN A 213 -10.79 -26.12 5.97
N SER A 214 -10.17 -25.22 5.18
CA SER A 214 -9.30 -25.61 4.08
C SER A 214 -8.04 -24.74 4.01
N ALA A 215 -7.37 -24.59 5.15
CA ALA A 215 -6.11 -23.87 5.20
C ALA A 215 -5.12 -24.38 4.14
N SER A 216 -5.05 -25.70 3.92
CA SER A 216 -4.18 -26.31 2.93
C SER A 216 -4.53 -25.98 1.47
N VAL A 217 -5.82 -25.77 1.15
CA VAL A 217 -6.22 -25.34 -0.20
C VAL A 217 -5.84 -23.87 -0.40
N TRP A 218 -6.04 -23.04 0.62
CA TRP A 218 -5.57 -21.66 0.57
C TRP A 218 -4.06 -21.54 0.42
N ASP A 219 -3.29 -22.38 1.10
CA ASP A 219 -1.82 -22.41 0.96
C ASP A 219 -1.42 -22.77 -0.48
N GLN A 220 -2.14 -23.65 -1.15
CA GLN A 220 -1.91 -23.98 -2.55
C GLN A 220 -2.28 -22.82 -3.49
N VAL A 221 -3.42 -22.17 -3.26
CA VAL A 221 -3.85 -21.01 -4.05
C VAL A 221 -2.85 -19.87 -3.90
N GLU A 222 -2.37 -19.61 -2.68
CA GLU A 222 -1.35 -18.61 -2.39
C GLU A 222 -0.06 -18.90 -3.17
N ALA A 223 0.45 -20.12 -3.14
CA ALA A 223 1.64 -20.53 -3.88
C ALA A 223 1.46 -20.40 -5.41
N ILE A 224 0.27 -20.70 -5.93
CA ILE A 224 -0.05 -20.48 -7.36
C ILE A 224 -0.05 -18.99 -7.68
N CYS A 225 -0.67 -18.16 -6.84
CA CYS A 225 -0.73 -16.71 -7.06
C CYS A 225 0.67 -16.06 -7.04
N GLU A 226 1.57 -16.53 -6.15
CA GLU A 226 2.95 -16.04 -6.06
C GLU A 226 3.80 -16.43 -7.27
N THR A 227 3.50 -17.54 -7.94
CA THR A 227 4.33 -18.06 -9.02
C THR A 227 3.78 -17.76 -10.42
N HIS A 228 2.46 -17.77 -10.62
CA HIS A 228 1.84 -17.68 -11.94
C HIS A 228 1.25 -16.31 -12.27
N PHE A 229 0.86 -15.54 -11.25
CA PHE A 229 0.17 -14.27 -11.44
C PHE A 229 1.00 -13.07 -10.98
N GLN A 230 2.32 -13.16 -11.13
CA GLN A 230 3.26 -12.08 -10.84
C GLN A 230 4.03 -11.76 -12.13
N ASN A 231 3.75 -10.60 -12.73
CA ASN A 231 4.52 -10.09 -13.86
C ASN A 231 4.57 -8.55 -13.81
N GLU A 232 5.21 -7.93 -14.79
CA GLU A 232 5.40 -6.48 -14.84
C GLU A 232 4.08 -5.69 -14.79
N MET A 233 2.99 -6.24 -15.31
CA MET A 233 1.71 -5.54 -15.46
C MET A 233 0.57 -6.16 -14.66
N PHE A 234 0.81 -7.26 -13.99
CA PHE A 234 -0.21 -7.98 -13.24
C PHE A 234 0.37 -8.55 -11.95
N SER A 235 -0.30 -8.31 -10.83
CA SER A 235 0.12 -8.86 -9.53
C SER A 235 -1.09 -9.28 -8.71
N VAL A 236 -0.97 -10.42 -8.05
CA VAL A 236 -1.96 -10.91 -7.10
C VAL A 236 -1.35 -10.96 -5.71
N GLN A 237 -2.08 -10.41 -4.73
CA GLN A 237 -1.70 -10.40 -3.33
C GLN A 237 -2.74 -11.14 -2.51
N ILE A 238 -2.32 -12.00 -1.59
CA ILE A 238 -3.23 -12.64 -0.64
C ILE A 238 -3.01 -12.05 0.76
N LEU A 239 -4.05 -11.47 1.32
CA LEU A 239 -4.03 -10.89 2.65
C LEU A 239 -4.55 -11.89 3.69
N PRO A 240 -3.75 -12.25 4.69
CA PRO A 240 -4.13 -13.25 5.69
C PRO A 240 -4.99 -12.69 6.84
N LEU A 241 -5.64 -11.55 6.67
CA LEU A 241 -6.34 -10.78 7.71
C LEU A 241 -7.33 -11.60 8.56
N LEU A 242 -8.00 -12.57 7.95
CA LEU A 242 -8.99 -13.40 8.64
C LEU A 242 -8.43 -14.74 9.15
N LYS A 243 -7.14 -15.01 9.00
CA LYS A 243 -6.55 -16.27 9.43
C LYS A 243 -6.73 -16.50 10.93
N ASP A 244 -6.40 -15.50 11.74
CA ASP A 244 -6.47 -15.55 13.21
C ASP A 244 -7.39 -14.44 13.77
N ALA A 245 -8.38 -14.02 12.98
CA ALA A 245 -9.30 -12.97 13.35
C ALA A 245 -10.17 -13.37 14.54
N ALA A 246 -10.44 -12.44 15.46
CA ALA A 246 -11.29 -12.68 16.61
C ALA A 246 -11.97 -11.39 17.06
N LEU A 247 -13.11 -11.51 17.75
CA LEU A 247 -13.75 -10.39 18.41
C LEU A 247 -12.89 -9.86 19.57
N VAL A 248 -13.13 -8.64 19.94
CA VAL A 248 -12.48 -8.00 21.10
C VAL A 248 -13.46 -7.92 22.25
N ASN A 249 -12.93 -7.94 23.46
CA ASN A 249 -13.73 -7.72 24.67
C ASN A 249 -13.91 -6.22 24.91
N LEU A 250 -15.13 -5.86 25.26
CA LEU A 250 -15.47 -4.56 25.79
C LEU A 250 -14.98 -4.40 27.24
N PRO A 251 -14.96 -3.19 27.79
CA PRO A 251 -14.54 -2.95 29.20
C PRO A 251 -15.32 -3.75 30.24
N ASP A 252 -16.54 -4.16 29.94
CA ASP A 252 -17.40 -5.00 30.79
C ASP A 252 -17.15 -6.51 30.63
N ASN A 253 -16.11 -6.91 29.90
CA ASN A 253 -15.75 -8.28 29.51
C ASN A 253 -16.78 -8.99 28.59
N THR A 254 -17.72 -8.28 28.02
CA THR A 254 -18.55 -8.83 26.94
C THR A 254 -17.83 -8.68 25.60
N MET A 255 -18.13 -9.53 24.62
CA MET A 255 -17.54 -9.42 23.29
C MET A 255 -18.23 -8.33 22.46
N ASP A 256 -17.45 -7.56 21.72
CA ASP A 256 -17.95 -6.53 20.83
C ASP A 256 -18.61 -7.14 19.59
N LEU A 257 -19.92 -7.33 19.66
CA LEU A 257 -20.72 -7.84 18.55
C LEU A 257 -21.18 -6.73 17.59
N SER A 258 -20.90 -5.46 17.87
CA SER A 258 -21.34 -4.33 17.03
C SER A 258 -20.68 -4.32 15.65
N VAL A 259 -19.61 -5.09 15.45
CA VAL A 259 -18.90 -5.27 14.18
C VAL A 259 -19.61 -6.21 13.21
N LEU A 260 -20.59 -6.97 13.68
CA LEU A 260 -21.37 -7.86 12.84
C LEU A 260 -22.77 -7.29 12.57
N GLY A 261 -23.33 -7.61 11.42
CA GLY A 261 -24.72 -7.36 11.07
C GLY A 261 -25.70 -8.10 11.98
N TYR A 262 -26.99 -7.77 11.93
CA TYR A 262 -28.02 -8.45 12.73
C TYR A 262 -28.16 -9.93 12.39
N ASP A 263 -27.67 -10.35 11.23
CA ASP A 263 -27.63 -11.75 10.81
C ASP A 263 -26.44 -12.52 11.39
N CYS A 264 -25.55 -11.82 12.10
CA CYS A 264 -24.31 -12.35 12.67
C CYS A 264 -23.36 -12.97 11.62
N SER A 265 -23.60 -12.76 10.33
CA SER A 265 -22.81 -13.35 9.25
C SER A 265 -22.07 -12.31 8.43
N HIS A 266 -22.70 -11.19 8.12
CA HIS A 266 -22.07 -10.07 7.46
C HIS A 266 -21.49 -9.08 8.48
N PHE A 267 -20.52 -8.29 8.05
CA PHE A 267 -20.09 -7.15 8.84
C PHE A 267 -21.23 -6.11 8.94
N SER A 268 -21.27 -5.38 10.04
CA SER A 268 -22.00 -4.12 10.13
C SER A 268 -21.24 -3.02 9.37
N GLU A 269 -21.87 -1.85 9.21
CA GLU A 269 -21.19 -0.67 8.65
C GLU A 269 -19.88 -0.37 9.41
N ARG A 270 -19.94 -0.43 10.75
CA ARG A 270 -18.77 -0.24 11.60
C ARG A 270 -17.71 -1.31 11.37
N GLY A 271 -18.11 -2.58 11.39
CA GLY A 271 -17.20 -3.70 11.18
C GLY A 271 -16.52 -3.64 9.81
N LEU A 272 -17.29 -3.33 8.77
CA LEU A 272 -16.77 -3.19 7.42
C LEU A 272 -15.79 -2.02 7.30
N SER A 273 -16.10 -0.87 7.90
CA SER A 273 -15.19 0.28 7.89
C SER A 273 -13.86 0.00 8.59
N LEU A 274 -13.90 -0.65 9.75
CA LEU A 274 -12.68 -1.09 10.43
C LEU A 274 -11.90 -2.11 9.59
N PHE A 275 -12.61 -2.97 8.87
CA PHE A 275 -11.99 -3.95 8.00
C PHE A 275 -11.33 -3.29 6.78
N HIS A 276 -11.97 -2.29 6.16
CA HIS A 276 -11.38 -1.50 5.08
C HIS A 276 -10.09 -0.78 5.51
N ILE A 277 -10.04 -0.23 6.73
CA ILE A 277 -8.81 0.37 7.26
C ILE A 277 -7.70 -0.69 7.39
N ASN A 278 -8.05 -1.89 7.88
CA ASN A 278 -7.07 -2.99 7.98
C ASN A 278 -6.59 -3.48 6.62
N ILE A 279 -7.46 -3.58 5.63
CA ILE A 279 -7.08 -3.90 4.25
C ILE A 279 -6.14 -2.82 3.70
N TRP A 280 -6.52 -1.53 3.84
CA TRP A 280 -5.69 -0.41 3.40
C TRP A 280 -4.28 -0.47 4.00
N ASN A 281 -4.17 -0.62 5.30
CA ASN A 281 -2.88 -0.72 5.96
C ASN A 281 -2.09 -1.96 5.49
N SER A 282 -2.77 -3.08 5.29
CA SER A 282 -2.13 -4.33 4.83
C SER A 282 -1.60 -4.26 3.40
N ILE A 283 -2.29 -3.58 2.48
CA ILE A 283 -1.79 -3.40 1.11
C ILE A 283 -0.57 -2.49 1.02
N LEU A 284 -0.32 -1.68 2.05
CA LEU A 284 0.85 -0.81 2.18
C LEU A 284 1.95 -1.41 3.06
N THR A 285 1.70 -2.55 3.70
CA THR A 285 2.65 -3.25 4.59
C THR A 285 3.35 -4.36 3.84
N LYS A 286 4.66 -4.53 4.08
CA LYS A 286 5.44 -5.66 3.55
C LYS A 286 4.79 -7.00 3.91
N GLU A 287 4.83 -7.93 2.98
CA GLU A 287 4.15 -9.22 3.12
C GLU A 287 4.46 -9.96 4.44
N PRO A 288 5.75 -10.12 4.87
CA PRO A 288 6.05 -10.79 6.13
C PRO A 288 5.55 -10.07 7.39
N GLU A 289 5.29 -8.76 7.28
CA GLU A 289 4.87 -7.90 8.40
C GLU A 289 3.35 -7.74 8.47
N ARG A 290 2.60 -8.29 7.51
CA ARG A 290 1.15 -8.21 7.46
C ARG A 290 0.49 -8.91 8.64
N THR A 291 -0.50 -8.25 9.24
CA THR A 291 -1.27 -8.88 10.30
C THR A 291 -2.09 -10.06 9.78
N GLN A 292 -2.07 -11.15 10.51
CA GLN A 292 -2.90 -12.34 10.26
C GLN A 292 -4.19 -12.33 11.07
N ALA A 293 -4.31 -11.39 11.99
CA ALA A 293 -5.38 -11.33 12.97
C ALA A 293 -6.11 -9.98 12.89
N PHE A 294 -7.18 -9.94 12.11
CA PHE A 294 -8.10 -8.80 12.20
C PHE A 294 -8.71 -8.75 13.60
N ARG A 295 -8.46 -7.64 14.29
CA ARG A 295 -9.10 -7.28 15.55
C ARG A 295 -9.93 -6.03 15.28
N PRO A 296 -11.25 -6.04 15.52
CA PRO A 296 -12.11 -4.91 15.21
C PRO A 296 -11.96 -3.76 16.22
N VAL A 297 -10.74 -3.32 16.38
CA VAL A 297 -10.38 -2.10 17.12
C VAL A 297 -10.10 -0.98 16.14
N PHE A 298 -10.32 0.26 16.57
CA PHE A 298 -9.99 1.39 15.73
C PHE A 298 -8.47 1.52 15.61
N ILE A 299 -8.01 1.55 14.35
CA ILE A 299 -6.66 1.94 13.96
C ILE A 299 -6.77 3.03 12.90
N SER A 300 -5.78 3.92 12.83
CA SER A 300 -5.77 4.95 11.78
C SER A 300 -5.31 4.35 10.46
N PRO A 301 -5.84 4.84 9.31
CA PRO A 301 -5.27 4.55 8.02
C PRO A 301 -3.84 5.12 7.96
N GLN A 302 -2.93 4.38 7.36
CA GLN A 302 -1.50 4.73 7.31
C GLN A 302 -1.12 5.28 5.94
N CYS A 303 -0.13 6.17 5.91
CA CYS A 303 0.57 6.51 4.68
C CYS A 303 1.45 5.35 4.22
N ALA A 304 1.71 5.29 2.93
CA ALA A 304 2.74 4.41 2.40
C ALA A 304 4.11 4.78 3.00
N ASP A 305 4.98 3.77 3.15
CA ASP A 305 6.34 3.96 3.64
C ASP A 305 7.11 4.91 2.69
N PRO A 306 7.70 6.01 3.17
CA PRO A 306 8.47 6.92 2.34
C PRO A 306 9.64 6.26 1.59
N GLN A 307 10.19 5.17 2.14
CA GLN A 307 11.25 4.41 1.50
C GLN A 307 10.74 3.45 0.41
N CYS A 308 9.44 3.15 0.42
CA CYS A 308 8.78 2.35 -0.60
C CYS A 308 7.30 2.73 -0.70
N PRO A 309 6.98 3.82 -1.39
CA PRO A 309 5.66 4.43 -1.39
C PRO A 309 4.66 3.73 -2.31
N PHE A 310 4.84 2.43 -2.51
CA PHE A 310 4.07 1.62 -3.44
C PHE A 310 3.06 0.72 -2.73
N ILE A 311 1.99 0.35 -3.43
CA ILE A 311 1.17 -0.80 -3.07
C ILE A 311 2.10 -2.02 -3.03
N ARG A 312 2.09 -2.76 -1.93
CA ARG A 312 3.01 -3.86 -1.72
C ARG A 312 2.61 -5.08 -2.53
N THR A 313 3.50 -5.50 -3.40
CA THR A 313 3.44 -6.76 -4.14
C THR A 313 4.35 -7.79 -3.47
N HIS A 314 4.33 -9.02 -3.93
CA HIS A 314 5.28 -10.06 -3.49
C HIS A 314 6.72 -9.60 -3.75
N ASN A 315 7.02 -9.14 -4.95
CA ASN A 315 8.37 -8.73 -5.36
C ASN A 315 8.87 -7.50 -4.59
N ASN A 316 8.10 -6.42 -4.52
CA ASN A 316 8.54 -5.19 -3.83
C ASN A 316 8.50 -5.32 -2.31
N SER A 317 7.85 -6.35 -1.76
CA SER A 317 7.95 -6.72 -0.35
C SER A 317 9.30 -7.34 -0.02
N ALA A 318 9.89 -8.10 -0.95
CA ALA A 318 11.22 -8.68 -0.81
C ALA A 318 12.31 -7.63 -1.06
N LEU A 319 12.19 -6.85 -2.14
CA LEU A 319 13.16 -5.82 -2.51
C LEU A 319 12.44 -4.63 -3.18
N CYS A 320 12.35 -3.54 -2.46
CA CYS A 320 11.79 -2.31 -2.99
C CYS A 320 12.90 -1.45 -3.63
N LEU A 321 12.90 -1.38 -4.95
CA LEU A 321 13.85 -0.57 -5.72
C LEU A 321 13.26 0.84 -5.89
N TRP A 322 13.41 1.65 -4.86
CA TRP A 322 13.00 3.05 -4.87
C TRP A 322 14.15 3.96 -4.48
N ASN A 323 14.46 4.92 -5.35
CA ASN A 323 15.36 6.03 -5.04
C ASN A 323 14.51 7.30 -4.96
N PRO A 324 14.18 7.77 -3.77
CA PRO A 324 13.48 9.04 -3.64
C PRO A 324 14.38 10.15 -4.26
N LYS A 325 13.77 10.98 -5.11
CA LYS A 325 14.44 12.23 -5.50
C LYS A 325 14.69 13.02 -4.20
N PRO A 326 15.89 13.58 -4.01
CA PRO A 326 16.15 14.39 -2.83
C PRO A 326 15.09 15.49 -2.73
N SER A 327 14.61 15.75 -1.53
CA SER A 327 13.67 16.85 -1.32
C SER A 327 14.30 18.16 -1.78
N LYS A 328 13.53 19.16 -2.21
CA LYS A 328 14.06 20.47 -2.59
C LYS A 328 14.95 21.07 -1.51
N ASP A 329 14.65 20.76 -0.25
CA ASP A 329 15.45 21.20 0.90
C ASP A 329 16.76 20.43 1.04
N GLU A 330 16.81 19.16 0.66
CA GLU A 330 18.04 18.36 0.58
C GLU A 330 18.91 18.78 -0.62
N GLU A 331 18.33 19.05 -1.79
CA GLU A 331 19.06 19.61 -2.94
C GLU A 331 19.69 20.95 -2.59
N VAL A 332 18.95 21.85 -1.95
CA VAL A 332 19.48 23.16 -1.50
C VAL A 332 20.61 22.97 -0.50
N ASN A 333 20.50 22.03 0.40
CA ASN A 333 21.54 21.74 1.39
C ASN A 333 22.82 21.19 0.74
N ASP A 334 22.67 20.28 -0.22
CA ASP A 334 23.79 19.70 -0.98
C ASP A 334 24.51 20.75 -1.83
N TYR A 335 23.77 21.65 -2.49
CA TYR A 335 24.34 22.81 -3.17
C TYR A 335 25.04 23.78 -2.21
N CYS A 336 24.49 23.99 -1.02
CA CYS A 336 25.10 24.83 -0.01
C CYS A 336 26.43 24.23 0.51
N GLU A 337 26.47 22.94 0.78
CA GLU A 337 27.69 22.24 1.18
C GLU A 337 28.76 22.24 0.10
N GLN A 338 28.39 22.00 -1.16
CA GLN A 338 29.31 22.09 -2.29
C GLN A 338 29.85 23.53 -2.49
N PHE A 339 28.99 24.54 -2.34
CA PHE A 339 29.39 25.92 -2.44
C PHE A 339 30.35 26.34 -1.30
N ILE A 340 30.11 25.90 -0.08
CA ILE A 340 31.00 26.13 1.06
C ILE A 340 32.36 25.44 0.82
N ALA A 341 32.37 24.21 0.30
CA ALA A 341 33.60 23.51 -0.02
C ALA A 341 34.44 24.24 -1.10
N VAL A 342 33.79 24.75 -2.14
CA VAL A 342 34.45 25.55 -3.19
C VAL A 342 35.04 26.85 -2.62
N ILE A 343 34.29 27.55 -1.78
CA ILE A 343 34.83 28.80 -1.12
C ILE A 343 35.99 28.45 -0.22
N ALA A 344 35.95 27.37 0.54
CA ALA A 344 37.03 26.92 1.40
C ALA A 344 38.31 26.58 0.58
N LEU A 345 38.15 25.93 -0.56
CA LEU A 345 39.25 25.62 -1.49
C LEU A 345 39.87 26.88 -2.09
N LEU A 346 39.07 27.82 -2.56
CA LEU A 346 39.52 29.08 -3.10
C LEU A 346 40.23 29.94 -2.04
N SER A 347 39.71 29.94 -0.80
CA SER A 347 40.32 30.64 0.32
C SER A 347 41.68 30.10 0.73
N ALA A 348 41.98 28.83 0.46
CA ALA A 348 43.27 28.20 0.67
C ALA A 348 44.26 28.44 -0.50
N ILE A 349 43.75 28.38 -1.74
CA ILE A 349 44.59 28.55 -2.95
C ILE A 349 45.12 29.97 -3.09
N VAL A 350 44.28 30.99 -2.83
CA VAL A 350 44.68 32.40 -3.00
C VAL A 350 45.86 32.76 -2.11
N PRO A 351 45.89 32.47 -0.79
CA PRO A 351 47.08 32.76 0.04
C PRO A 351 48.32 32.00 -0.42
N CYS A 352 48.17 30.74 -0.85
CA CYS A 352 49.28 29.93 -1.36
C CYS A 352 49.89 30.58 -2.63
N MET A 353 49.07 31.03 -3.56
CA MET A 353 49.53 31.72 -4.76
C MET A 353 50.23 33.03 -4.43
N VAL A 354 49.69 33.81 -3.49
CA VAL A 354 50.33 35.04 -3.02
C VAL A 354 51.67 34.72 -2.37
N LEU A 355 51.77 33.68 -1.56
CA LEU A 355 53.01 33.25 -0.91
C LEU A 355 54.05 32.84 -1.96
N VAL A 356 53.67 32.07 -2.97
CA VAL A 356 54.57 31.69 -4.08
C VAL A 356 55.08 32.91 -4.83
N VAL A 357 54.22 33.88 -5.17
CA VAL A 357 54.62 35.12 -5.85
C VAL A 357 55.57 35.94 -4.98
N VAL A 358 55.31 36.03 -3.69
CA VAL A 358 56.21 36.75 -2.76
C VAL A 358 57.59 36.08 -2.65
N LEU A 359 57.59 34.74 -2.54
CA LEU A 359 58.87 33.99 -2.50
C LEU A 359 59.63 34.07 -3.83
N CYS A 360 58.96 34.02 -4.96
CA CYS A 360 59.60 34.22 -6.27
C CYS A 360 60.16 35.62 -6.43
N ARG A 361 59.43 36.66 -5.95
CA ARG A 361 59.94 38.04 -5.94
C ARG A 361 61.15 38.20 -5.02
N ARG A 362 61.13 37.61 -3.83
CA ARG A 362 62.30 37.63 -2.91
C ARG A 362 63.52 36.95 -3.54
N ARG A 363 63.33 35.73 -4.10
CA ARG A 363 64.46 35.04 -4.80
C ARG A 363 65.02 35.83 -5.99
N ARG A 364 64.14 36.56 -6.67
CA ARG A 364 64.60 37.46 -7.76
C ARG A 364 65.39 38.67 -7.23
N HIS A 365 64.96 39.21 -6.09
CA HIS A 365 65.71 40.33 -5.45
C HIS A 365 67.03 39.84 -4.90
N ASP A 366 67.13 38.70 -4.28
CA ASP A 366 68.40 38.16 -3.77
C ASP A 366 69.40 37.86 -4.90
N ARG A 367 68.95 37.40 -6.07
CA ARG A 367 69.79 37.16 -7.24
C ARG A 367 70.31 38.47 -7.86
N VAL A 368 69.54 39.55 -7.81
CA VAL A 368 69.99 40.86 -8.32
C VAL A 368 71.03 41.48 -7.39
N THR A 369 70.90 41.29 -6.09
CA THR A 369 71.91 41.77 -5.10
C THR A 369 73.21 40.97 -5.13
N GLU A 370 73.20 39.69 -5.54
CA GLU A 370 74.37 38.83 -5.67
C GLU A 370 75.18 39.15 -6.92
N ILE A 371 74.57 39.69 -8.00
CA ILE A 371 75.26 40.14 -9.23
C ILE A 371 75.99 41.43 -9.05
N ASP A 372 75.53 42.30 -8.13
CA ASP A 372 76.20 43.60 -7.87
C ASP A 372 77.39 43.50 -6.95
N SER A 373 77.68 42.35 -6.37
CA SER A 373 78.82 42.14 -5.42
C SER A 373 80.05 41.46 -6.03
N THR A 374 80.05 41.15 -7.34
CA THR A 374 81.20 40.53 -7.98
C THR A 374 82.24 41.63 -8.42
N PRO A 375 83.49 41.53 -8.01
CA PRO A 375 84.51 42.47 -8.38
C PRO A 375 84.84 42.40 -9.90
N PRO A 376 85.31 43.50 -10.55
CA PRO A 376 85.54 43.55 -11.98
C PRO A 376 86.66 42.58 -12.38
N LEU A 377 86.33 41.61 -13.23
CA LEU A 377 87.27 40.69 -13.84
C LEU A 377 88.22 41.47 -14.78
N LYS A 378 89.54 41.37 -14.51
CA LYS A 378 90.58 41.81 -15.38
C LYS A 378 90.49 41.12 -16.75
N ALA A 379 90.51 41.92 -17.82
CA ALA A 379 90.57 41.45 -19.18
C ALA A 379 91.88 40.68 -19.44
N VAL A 380 91.70 39.40 -19.83
CA VAL A 380 92.75 38.61 -20.51
C VAL A 380 92.09 37.99 -21.73
N GLY A 381 92.76 38.14 -22.85
CA GLY A 381 92.27 37.93 -24.20
C GLY A 381 91.94 36.54 -24.63
N GLU A 382 91.23 36.55 -25.73
CA GLU A 382 91.17 35.53 -26.79
C GLU A 382 90.84 34.06 -26.39
N ASP A 383 89.58 33.68 -26.58
CA ASP A 383 89.25 32.61 -27.54
C ASP A 383 87.75 32.53 -27.79
N TRP A 384 87.35 32.75 -29.01
CA TRP A 384 85.97 32.68 -29.47
C TRP A 384 85.67 31.32 -30.03
N THR A 385 85.32 30.33 -29.20
CA THR A 385 84.51 29.13 -29.68
C THR A 385 83.78 28.43 -28.52
N SER A 386 82.50 28.44 -28.67
CA SER A 386 81.47 27.67 -27.94
C SER A 386 80.57 28.47 -27.00
N ILE A 387 79.67 29.25 -27.58
CA ILE A 387 78.42 29.62 -26.87
C ILE A 387 77.43 28.50 -27.04
N ARG A 388 77.20 27.73 -25.98
CA ARG A 388 76.02 26.87 -25.87
C ARG A 388 74.85 27.73 -25.42
N PHE A 389 73.85 27.83 -26.25
CA PHE A 389 72.56 28.34 -25.86
C PHE A 389 71.95 27.39 -24.82
N ILE A 390 71.66 27.89 -23.67
CA ILE A 390 70.88 27.22 -22.66
C ILE A 390 69.42 27.53 -22.98
N ASP A 391 68.67 26.51 -23.26
CA ASP A 391 67.23 26.58 -23.49
C ASP A 391 66.52 27.23 -22.31
N GLU A 392 65.68 28.21 -22.60
CA GLU A 392 64.93 29.03 -21.62
C GLU A 392 63.63 28.38 -21.15
N ASP A 393 63.45 27.07 -21.35
CA ASP A 393 62.16 26.37 -21.08
C ASP A 393 62.15 25.45 -19.87
N SER A 394 62.81 25.80 -18.79
CA SER A 394 62.60 25.05 -17.56
C SER A 394 62.83 25.89 -16.31
N VAL A 395 61.90 26.81 -16.05
CA VAL A 395 61.66 27.26 -14.64
C VAL A 395 60.27 27.91 -14.52
N CYS A 396 59.46 27.25 -13.71
CA CYS A 396 58.16 27.52 -13.08
C CYS A 396 56.96 26.94 -13.78
#